data_33067b4d21781f5c35c988bcf31978cc
#
_entry.id   33067b4d21781f5c35c988bcf31978cc
#
_cell.length_a   1.000
_cell.length_b   1.000
_cell.length_c   1.000
_cell.angle_alpha   90.00
_cell.angle_beta   90.00
_cell.angle_gamma   90.00
#
_symmetry.space_group_name_H-M   'P 1'
#
loop_
_entity.id
_entity.type
_entity.pdbx_description
1 polymer ?
#
loop_
_entity_poly.entity_id
_entity_poly.type
_entity_poly.pdbx_seq_one_letter_code
_entity_poly.pdbx_strand_id
1 'polypeptide(L)'
;GAILLCRKAIAPQLEAAVANTGHIALHMNHLASLGFALHAAAQPKFRAYGEQVLANSKALAAALESRGISLLCSGTETHLVLAAPAAGVDLMDAAQTLCRIGVHVKVDKIPTMQPQILLAALRLSSLNPTTRGLKETDMDVIAEVLARVLAGALTESEEDILRMKIAKLLMDKPIFSEEWMNDAFARIDTSSSDTGSIHEHAAHERMSVLKNLFR
;
A
#
# COMPACT_ATOMS: atom_id res chain seq x y z
N GLY A 1 2.88 12.36 8.70
CA GLY A 1 2.78 12.70 10.12
C GLY A 1 3.11 11.50 11.00
N ALA A 2 3.34 11.76 12.28
CA ALA A 2 3.58 10.73 13.27
C ALA A 2 2.82 11.06 14.57
N ILE A 3 2.52 10.03 15.36
CA ILE A 3 1.90 10.16 16.69
C ILE A 3 2.82 9.50 17.69
N LEU A 4 3.13 10.20 18.78
CA LEU A 4 3.87 9.65 19.89
C LEU A 4 2.89 9.34 21.02
N LEU A 5 2.83 8.08 21.41
CA LEU A 5 2.02 7.61 22.52
C LEU A 5 2.94 7.28 23.71
N CYS A 6 2.64 7.83 24.87
CA CYS A 6 3.46 7.61 26.05
C CYS A 6 2.63 7.58 27.34
N ARG A 7 3.23 7.10 28.43
CA ARG A 7 2.66 7.24 29.76
C ARG A 7 2.68 8.70 30.19
N LYS A 8 1.64 9.15 30.89
CA LYS A 8 1.50 10.54 31.36
C LYS A 8 2.73 11.06 32.12
N ALA A 9 3.40 10.19 32.88
CA ALA A 9 4.59 10.55 33.69
C ALA A 9 5.78 11.04 32.84
N ILE A 10 5.92 10.60 31.59
CA ILE A 10 7.04 10.98 30.71
C ILE A 10 6.64 11.99 29.63
N ALA A 11 5.36 12.37 29.55
CA ALA A 11 4.87 13.30 28.56
C ALA A 11 5.62 14.65 28.54
N PRO A 12 5.90 15.31 29.69
CA PRO A 12 6.63 16.59 29.69
C PRO A 12 8.05 16.48 29.12
N GLN A 13 8.72 15.35 29.39
CA GLN A 13 10.09 15.11 28.86
C GLN A 13 10.04 14.89 27.33
N LEU A 14 9.03 14.18 26.86
CA LEU A 14 8.85 13.92 25.45
C LEU A 14 8.48 15.19 24.68
N GLU A 15 7.60 16.02 25.22
CA GLU A 15 7.24 17.33 24.67
C GLU A 15 8.46 18.24 24.52
N ALA A 16 9.28 18.32 25.58
CA ALA A 16 10.52 19.08 25.55
C ALA A 16 11.50 18.55 24.50
N ALA A 17 11.64 17.22 24.37
CA ALA A 17 12.51 16.62 23.37
C ALA A 17 12.03 16.92 21.95
N VAL A 18 10.73 16.82 21.67
CA VAL A 18 10.14 17.15 20.36
C VAL A 18 10.36 18.63 20.02
N ALA A 19 10.11 19.53 20.96
CA ALA A 19 10.35 20.96 20.77
C ALA A 19 11.81 21.27 20.43
N ASN A 20 12.75 20.62 21.14
CA ASN A 20 14.19 20.82 20.93
C ASN A 20 14.72 20.24 19.61
N THR A 21 13.97 19.37 18.94
CA THR A 21 14.35 18.80 17.62
C THR A 21 13.88 19.63 16.43
N GLY A 22 13.40 20.85 16.66
CA GLY A 22 12.99 21.77 15.58
C GLY A 22 11.59 21.55 15.02
N HIS A 23 10.79 20.66 15.62
CA HIS A 23 9.37 20.46 15.25
C HIS A 23 8.48 21.53 15.89
N ILE A 24 8.76 22.80 15.58
CA ILE A 24 8.13 23.95 16.25
C ILE A 24 6.81 24.36 15.59
N ALA A 25 6.63 24.07 14.30
CA ALA A 25 5.44 24.47 13.56
C ALA A 25 4.70 23.24 13.00
N LEU A 26 3.46 23.06 13.45
CA LEU A 26 2.56 22.08 12.89
C LEU A 26 1.86 22.66 11.67
N HIS A 27 1.97 21.97 10.54
CA HIS A 27 1.14 22.28 9.38
C HIS A 27 -0.30 21.83 9.68
N MET A 28 -1.23 22.78 9.76
CA MET A 28 -2.62 22.50 10.15
C MET A 28 -3.33 21.55 9.19
N ASN A 29 -2.99 21.60 7.89
CA ASN A 29 -3.48 20.64 6.89
C ASN A 29 -3.04 19.19 7.20
N HIS A 30 -1.80 18.99 7.65
CA HIS A 30 -1.34 17.67 8.07
C HIS A 30 -2.03 17.18 9.34
N LEU A 31 -2.28 18.09 10.29
CA LEU A 31 -3.01 17.76 11.51
C LEU A 31 -4.47 17.38 11.19
N ALA A 32 -5.13 18.15 10.33
CA ALA A 32 -6.49 17.84 9.87
C ALA A 32 -6.54 16.49 9.13
N SER A 33 -5.59 16.23 8.23
CA SER A 33 -5.48 14.95 7.52
C SER A 33 -5.26 13.78 8.46
N LEU A 34 -4.46 13.97 9.51
CA LEU A 34 -4.22 12.96 10.54
C LEU A 34 -5.49 12.67 11.35
N GLY A 35 -6.21 13.72 11.76
CA GLY A 35 -7.50 13.60 12.44
C GLY A 35 -8.53 12.83 11.61
N PHE A 36 -8.62 13.16 10.31
CA PHE A 36 -9.49 12.43 9.37
C PHE A 36 -9.08 10.96 9.24
N ALA A 37 -7.79 10.66 9.07
CA ALA A 37 -7.29 9.30 8.98
C ALA A 37 -7.58 8.47 10.23
N LEU A 38 -7.42 9.05 11.43
CA LEU A 38 -7.75 8.40 12.70
C LEU A 38 -9.26 8.15 12.83
N HIS A 39 -10.09 9.12 12.43
CA HIS A 39 -11.53 8.94 12.42
C HIS A 39 -11.94 7.81 11.46
N ALA A 40 -11.38 7.75 10.25
CA ALA A 40 -11.62 6.66 9.31
C ALA A 40 -11.17 5.30 9.86
N ALA A 41 -10.00 5.26 10.52
CA ALA A 41 -9.47 4.04 11.13
C ALA A 41 -10.33 3.52 12.30
N ALA A 42 -11.11 4.37 12.96
CA ALA A 42 -12.03 3.97 14.01
C ALA A 42 -13.35 3.36 13.49
N GLN A 43 -13.60 3.39 12.18
CA GLN A 43 -14.84 2.87 11.60
C GLN A 43 -14.80 1.35 11.39
N PRO A 44 -15.95 0.65 11.47
CA PRO A 44 -16.02 -0.79 11.20
C PRO A 44 -15.51 -1.19 9.81
N LYS A 45 -15.71 -0.35 8.79
CA LYS A 45 -15.20 -0.55 7.42
C LYS A 45 -13.68 -0.67 7.38
N PHE A 46 -12.96 0.05 8.23
CA PHE A 46 -11.51 -0.05 8.30
C PHE A 46 -11.04 -1.38 8.88
N ARG A 47 -11.80 -1.95 9.81
CA ARG A 47 -11.54 -3.32 10.32
C ARG A 47 -11.68 -4.35 9.21
N ALA A 48 -12.79 -4.31 8.45
CA ALA A 48 -13.01 -5.20 7.31
C ALA A 48 -11.91 -5.05 6.24
N TYR A 49 -11.46 -3.80 5.99
CA TYR A 49 -10.30 -3.55 5.13
C TYR A 49 -9.02 -4.21 5.67
N GLY A 50 -8.74 -4.08 6.96
CA GLY A 50 -7.58 -4.71 7.60
C GLY A 50 -7.60 -6.24 7.52
N GLU A 51 -8.77 -6.85 7.72
CA GLU A 51 -8.98 -8.29 7.56
C GLU A 51 -8.71 -8.73 6.12
N GLN A 52 -9.20 -7.97 5.13
CA GLN A 52 -8.92 -8.24 3.72
C GLN A 52 -7.44 -8.07 3.37
N VAL A 53 -6.76 -7.09 3.95
CA VAL A 53 -5.30 -6.92 3.78
C VAL A 53 -4.56 -8.18 4.23
N LEU A 54 -4.92 -8.74 5.38
CA LEU A 54 -4.30 -9.97 5.90
C LEU A 54 -4.66 -11.20 5.05
N ALA A 55 -5.91 -11.32 4.61
CA ALA A 55 -6.33 -12.40 3.73
C ALA A 55 -5.55 -12.39 2.40
N ASN A 56 -5.45 -11.22 1.77
CA ASN A 56 -4.68 -11.04 0.55
C ASN A 56 -3.18 -11.33 0.75
N SER A 57 -2.61 -10.91 1.87
CA SER A 57 -1.21 -11.16 2.19
C SER A 57 -0.93 -12.67 2.32
N LYS A 58 -1.79 -13.38 3.04
CA LYS A 58 -1.69 -14.85 3.18
C LYS A 58 -1.87 -15.57 1.85
N ALA A 59 -2.85 -15.14 1.04
CA ALA A 59 -3.07 -15.70 -0.30
C ALA A 59 -1.86 -15.49 -1.21
N LEU A 60 -1.27 -14.28 -1.19
CA LEU A 60 -0.05 -13.99 -1.95
C LEU A 60 1.12 -14.87 -1.50
N ALA A 61 1.32 -15.02 -0.19
CA ALA A 61 2.37 -15.87 0.37
C ALA A 61 2.21 -17.32 -0.09
N ALA A 62 1.03 -17.92 0.08
CA ALA A 62 0.73 -19.27 -0.34
C ALA A 62 0.89 -19.48 -1.85
N ALA A 63 0.46 -18.51 -2.66
CA ALA A 63 0.59 -18.56 -4.10
C ALA A 63 2.05 -18.47 -4.59
N LEU A 64 2.91 -17.75 -3.86
CA LEU A 64 4.35 -17.71 -4.14
C LEU A 64 5.03 -19.02 -3.76
N GLU A 65 4.73 -19.56 -2.58
CA GLU A 65 5.29 -20.84 -2.11
C GLU A 65 4.89 -22.01 -3.03
N SER A 66 3.63 -22.04 -3.51
CA SER A 66 3.16 -23.05 -4.47
C SER A 66 3.90 -23.02 -5.81
N ARG A 67 4.53 -21.88 -6.14
CA ARG A 67 5.36 -21.67 -7.32
C ARG A 67 6.86 -21.83 -7.06
N GLY A 68 7.23 -22.36 -5.88
CA GLY A 68 8.60 -22.63 -5.51
C GLY A 68 9.41 -21.40 -5.06
N ILE A 69 8.75 -20.27 -4.78
CA ILE A 69 9.42 -19.08 -4.23
C ILE A 69 9.45 -19.19 -2.72
N SER A 70 10.64 -19.25 -2.14
CA SER A 70 10.83 -19.29 -0.70
C SER A 70 10.49 -17.95 -0.05
N LEU A 71 9.91 -18.02 1.15
CA LEU A 71 9.65 -16.84 1.98
C LEU A 71 10.57 -16.83 3.20
N LEU A 72 11.05 -15.65 3.61
CA LEU A 72 11.99 -15.57 4.76
C LEU A 72 11.35 -15.96 6.10
N CYS A 73 10.03 -15.83 6.25
CA CYS A 73 9.31 -16.03 7.50
C CYS A 73 8.25 -17.15 7.42
N SER A 74 8.37 -18.08 6.49
CA SER A 74 7.41 -19.19 6.32
C SER A 74 5.95 -18.73 6.28
N GLY A 75 5.67 -17.69 5.47
CA GLY A 75 4.36 -17.05 5.38
C GLY A 75 4.33 -15.64 5.98
N THR A 76 3.15 -15.18 6.36
CA THR A 76 2.98 -13.84 6.95
C THR A 76 1.77 -13.75 7.87
N GLU A 77 1.89 -12.94 8.92
CA GLU A 77 0.81 -12.50 9.80
C GLU A 77 0.55 -10.99 9.69
N THR A 78 1.21 -10.33 8.73
CA THR A 78 1.10 -8.90 8.48
C THR A 78 0.71 -8.61 7.03
N HIS A 79 0.71 -7.35 6.64
CA HIS A 79 0.51 -6.92 5.26
C HIS A 79 1.75 -7.11 4.36
N LEU A 80 2.87 -7.60 4.90
CA LEU A 80 4.13 -7.74 4.19
C LEU A 80 4.45 -9.21 3.92
N VAL A 81 4.95 -9.47 2.71
CA VAL A 81 5.54 -10.76 2.32
C VAL A 81 6.97 -10.51 1.88
N LEU A 82 7.90 -11.28 2.43
CA LEU A 82 9.33 -11.21 2.14
C LEU A 82 9.73 -12.41 1.28
N ALA A 83 9.78 -12.22 -0.03
CA ALA A 83 10.17 -13.26 -0.96
C ALA A 83 11.70 -13.32 -1.10
N ALA A 84 12.26 -14.48 -0.83
CA ALA A 84 13.68 -14.80 -1.00
C ALA A 84 13.82 -15.71 -2.23
N PRO A 85 14.21 -15.18 -3.38
CA PRO A 85 14.37 -16.00 -4.59
C PRO A 85 15.56 -16.95 -4.47
N ALA A 86 15.61 -17.90 -5.39
CA ALA A 86 16.73 -18.83 -5.49
C ALA A 86 18.07 -18.09 -5.66
N ALA A 87 19.15 -18.76 -5.25
CA ALA A 87 20.49 -18.21 -5.41
C ALA A 87 20.80 -17.89 -6.89
N GLY A 88 21.41 -16.72 -7.11
CA GLY A 88 21.79 -16.27 -8.44
C GLY A 88 20.79 -15.32 -9.13
N VAL A 89 19.62 -15.08 -8.54
CA VAL A 89 18.69 -14.06 -9.06
C VAL A 89 19.15 -12.66 -8.63
N ASP A 90 19.35 -11.77 -9.61
CA ASP A 90 19.57 -10.34 -9.33
C ASP A 90 18.23 -9.69 -8.97
N LEU A 91 18.06 -9.41 -7.66
CA LEU A 91 16.84 -8.80 -7.14
C LEU A 91 16.62 -7.36 -7.62
N MET A 92 17.68 -6.62 -7.92
CA MET A 92 17.55 -5.26 -8.40
C MET A 92 17.04 -5.24 -9.84
N ASP A 93 17.58 -6.11 -10.68
CA ASP A 93 17.09 -6.28 -12.06
C ASP A 93 15.65 -6.80 -12.07
N ALA A 94 15.34 -7.80 -11.26
CA ALA A 94 13.97 -8.30 -11.11
C ALA A 94 12.99 -7.20 -10.66
N ALA A 95 13.39 -6.36 -9.69
CA ALA A 95 12.56 -5.25 -9.22
C ALA A 95 12.35 -4.18 -10.30
N GLN A 96 13.37 -3.89 -11.12
CA GLN A 96 13.24 -2.97 -12.25
C GLN A 96 12.31 -3.53 -13.33
N THR A 97 12.44 -4.81 -13.65
CA THR A 97 11.55 -5.50 -14.59
C THR A 97 10.11 -5.50 -14.10
N LEU A 98 9.88 -5.83 -12.83
CA LEU A 98 8.55 -5.75 -12.21
C LEU A 98 7.97 -4.33 -12.26
N CYS A 99 8.79 -3.31 -12.04
CA CYS A 99 8.38 -1.91 -12.16
C CYS A 99 7.93 -1.57 -13.59
N ARG A 100 8.66 -2.02 -14.62
CA ARG A 100 8.27 -1.85 -16.04
C ARG A 100 6.95 -2.56 -16.38
N ILE A 101 6.68 -3.69 -15.74
CA ILE A 101 5.43 -4.46 -15.88
C ILE A 101 4.26 -3.77 -15.13
N GLY A 102 4.55 -2.87 -14.16
CA GLY A 102 3.55 -2.17 -13.35
C GLY A 102 3.36 -2.76 -11.95
N VAL A 103 4.28 -3.63 -11.51
CA VAL A 103 4.30 -4.19 -10.14
C VAL A 103 5.43 -3.54 -9.35
N HIS A 104 5.08 -2.63 -8.45
CA HIS A 104 6.07 -1.92 -7.63
C HIS A 104 6.44 -2.73 -6.39
N VAL A 105 7.71 -3.06 -6.28
CA VAL A 105 8.30 -3.82 -5.17
C VAL A 105 9.51 -3.09 -4.62
N LYS A 106 9.96 -3.48 -3.44
CA LYS A 106 11.19 -2.95 -2.84
C LYS A 106 12.15 -4.10 -2.53
N VAL A 107 13.42 -3.89 -2.81
CA VAL A 107 14.50 -4.78 -2.35
C VAL A 107 14.97 -4.30 -0.98
N ASP A 108 14.80 -5.12 0.04
CA ASP A 108 15.26 -4.84 1.40
C ASP A 108 16.34 -5.83 1.82
N LYS A 109 17.25 -5.36 2.67
CA LYS A 109 18.25 -6.19 3.35
C LYS A 109 17.76 -6.48 4.76
N ILE A 110 17.44 -7.73 5.01
CA ILE A 110 16.85 -8.19 6.26
C ILE A 110 17.96 -8.75 7.14
N PRO A 111 18.17 -8.23 8.36
CA PRO A 111 19.13 -8.79 9.30
C PRO A 111 18.71 -10.19 9.73
N THR A 112 19.67 -11.11 9.79
CA THR A 112 19.48 -12.46 10.32
C THR A 112 19.77 -12.49 11.82
N MET A 113 19.63 -13.67 12.44
CA MET A 113 20.07 -13.89 13.82
C MET A 113 21.58 -13.65 14.00
N GLN A 114 22.35 -13.69 12.92
CA GLN A 114 23.75 -13.27 12.88
C GLN A 114 23.81 -11.84 12.33
N PRO A 115 24.10 -10.82 13.16
CA PRO A 115 23.98 -9.39 12.78
C PRO A 115 24.83 -8.97 11.56
N GLN A 116 25.86 -9.74 11.22
CA GLN A 116 26.75 -9.48 10.08
C GLN A 116 26.17 -10.00 8.75
N ILE A 117 25.17 -10.88 8.81
CA ILE A 117 24.55 -11.48 7.62
C ILE A 117 23.24 -10.77 7.32
N LEU A 118 23.19 -10.11 6.16
CA LEU A 118 21.97 -9.51 5.63
C LEU A 118 21.46 -10.34 4.46
N LEU A 119 20.23 -10.79 4.52
CA LEU A 119 19.56 -11.47 3.42
C LEU A 119 18.81 -10.45 2.58
N ALA A 120 19.07 -10.44 1.28
CA ALA A 120 18.29 -9.64 0.35
C ALA A 120 16.96 -10.32 0.05
N ALA A 121 15.88 -9.57 0.09
CA ALA A 121 14.54 -10.06 -0.22
C ALA A 121 13.72 -9.01 -0.97
N LEU A 122 12.78 -9.47 -1.80
CA LEU A 122 11.72 -8.62 -2.31
C LEU A 122 10.68 -8.43 -1.22
N ARG A 123 10.45 -7.18 -0.83
CA ARG A 123 9.36 -6.81 0.05
C ARG A 123 8.12 -6.46 -0.76
N LEU A 124 7.11 -7.28 -0.59
CA LEU A 124 5.80 -7.14 -1.20
C LEU A 124 4.80 -6.66 -0.15
N SER A 125 3.79 -5.90 -0.57
CA SER A 125 2.75 -5.41 0.33
C SER A 125 1.36 -5.62 -0.28
N SER A 126 0.45 -6.16 0.51
CA SER A 126 -0.96 -6.33 0.13
C SER A 126 -1.81 -5.07 0.32
N LEU A 127 -1.27 -3.99 0.90
CA LEU A 127 -2.04 -2.76 1.16
C LEU A 127 -2.59 -2.12 -0.13
N ASN A 128 -1.72 -1.79 -1.07
CA ASN A 128 -2.12 -1.13 -2.32
C ASN A 128 -3.09 -1.98 -3.16
N PRO A 129 -2.84 -3.28 -3.40
CA PRO A 129 -3.80 -4.14 -4.05
C PRO A 129 -5.17 -4.14 -3.35
N THR A 130 -5.19 -4.26 -2.02
CA THR A 130 -6.46 -4.27 -1.25
C THR A 130 -7.18 -2.92 -1.35
N THR A 131 -6.46 -1.80 -1.28
CA THR A 131 -7.05 -0.46 -1.46
C THR A 131 -7.70 -0.30 -2.83
N ARG A 132 -7.17 -0.96 -3.86
CA ARG A 132 -7.75 -1.03 -5.21
C ARG A 132 -8.90 -2.05 -5.34
N GLY A 133 -9.27 -2.73 -4.25
CA GLY A 133 -10.35 -3.73 -4.22
C GLY A 133 -9.97 -5.11 -4.74
N LEU A 134 -8.66 -5.42 -4.85
CA LEU A 134 -8.22 -6.78 -5.20
C LEU A 134 -8.49 -7.73 -4.03
N LYS A 135 -8.75 -8.99 -4.39
CA LYS A 135 -9.09 -10.08 -3.47
C LYS A 135 -8.05 -11.22 -3.58
N GLU A 136 -8.26 -12.28 -2.81
CA GLU A 136 -7.34 -13.43 -2.73
C GLU A 136 -7.08 -14.09 -4.09
N THR A 137 -8.09 -14.18 -4.95
CA THR A 137 -7.95 -14.74 -6.31
C THR A 137 -7.06 -13.88 -7.20
N ASP A 138 -7.05 -12.57 -6.98
CA ASP A 138 -6.21 -11.64 -7.73
C ASP A 138 -4.74 -11.77 -7.32
N MET A 139 -4.47 -12.21 -6.08
CA MET A 139 -3.12 -12.44 -5.57
C MET A 139 -2.42 -13.58 -6.31
N ASP A 140 -3.17 -14.56 -6.78
CA ASP A 140 -2.63 -15.66 -7.61
C ASP A 140 -2.06 -15.15 -8.94
N VAL A 141 -2.77 -14.21 -9.58
CA VAL A 141 -2.30 -13.55 -10.82
C VAL A 141 -1.02 -12.75 -10.57
N ILE A 142 -0.95 -12.03 -9.44
CA ILE A 142 0.24 -11.26 -9.07
C ILE A 142 1.40 -12.22 -8.78
N ALA A 143 1.16 -13.31 -8.06
CA ALA A 143 2.17 -14.32 -7.76
C ALA A 143 2.73 -14.99 -9.02
N GLU A 144 1.88 -15.26 -10.03
CA GLU A 144 2.32 -15.79 -11.31
C GLU A 144 3.28 -14.83 -12.04
N VAL A 145 2.95 -13.53 -12.08
CA VAL A 145 3.83 -12.53 -12.68
C VAL A 145 5.17 -12.44 -11.94
N LEU A 146 5.14 -12.42 -10.60
CA LEU A 146 6.34 -12.41 -9.76
C LEU A 146 7.20 -13.64 -10.01
N ALA A 147 6.59 -14.84 -10.04
CA ALA A 147 7.30 -16.09 -10.27
C ALA A 147 7.97 -16.12 -11.64
N ARG A 148 7.29 -15.61 -12.69
CA ARG A 148 7.86 -15.59 -14.04
C ARG A 148 9.07 -14.65 -14.13
N VAL A 149 9.02 -13.47 -13.50
CA VAL A 149 10.16 -12.54 -13.46
C VAL A 149 11.32 -13.13 -12.64
N LEU A 150 11.03 -13.78 -11.52
CA LEU A 150 12.05 -14.37 -10.65
C LEU A 150 12.67 -15.67 -11.22
N ALA A 151 12.04 -16.27 -12.23
CA ALA A 151 12.58 -17.44 -12.93
C ALA A 151 13.73 -17.09 -13.90
N GLY A 152 13.97 -15.82 -14.20
CA GLY A 152 15.08 -15.36 -15.03
C GLY A 152 14.67 -14.36 -16.12
N ALA A 153 15.62 -14.06 -17.00
CA ALA A 153 15.44 -13.06 -18.04
C ALA A 153 14.18 -13.28 -18.89
N LEU A 154 13.50 -12.18 -19.16
CA LEU A 154 12.34 -12.13 -20.05
C LEU A 154 12.75 -11.56 -21.41
N THR A 155 12.09 -12.01 -22.46
CA THR A 155 12.08 -11.31 -23.73
C THR A 155 11.16 -10.09 -23.65
N GLU A 156 11.34 -9.12 -24.52
CA GLU A 156 10.48 -7.94 -24.61
C GLU A 156 8.99 -8.31 -24.80
N SER A 157 8.74 -9.30 -25.66
CA SER A 157 7.38 -9.82 -25.88
C SER A 157 6.75 -10.43 -24.61
N GLU A 158 7.53 -11.12 -23.80
CA GLU A 158 7.05 -11.68 -22.53
C GLU A 158 6.77 -10.58 -21.49
N GLU A 159 7.62 -9.54 -21.41
CA GLU A 159 7.35 -8.38 -20.56
C GLU A 159 6.04 -7.69 -20.96
N ASP A 160 5.78 -7.53 -22.25
CA ASP A 160 4.55 -6.94 -22.76
C ASP A 160 3.30 -7.77 -22.41
N ILE A 161 3.39 -9.09 -22.53
CA ILE A 161 2.30 -9.99 -22.14
C ILE A 161 2.00 -9.84 -20.63
N LEU A 162 3.03 -9.83 -19.80
CA LEU A 162 2.86 -9.68 -18.34
C LEU A 162 2.32 -8.29 -18.00
N ARG A 163 2.77 -7.23 -18.67
CA ARG A 163 2.26 -5.86 -18.52
C ARG A 163 0.78 -5.78 -18.86
N MET A 164 0.37 -6.37 -19.98
CA MET A 164 -1.04 -6.43 -20.37
C MET A 164 -1.88 -7.22 -19.36
N LYS A 165 -1.33 -8.29 -18.78
CA LYS A 165 -1.99 -9.08 -17.74
C LYS A 165 -2.27 -8.24 -16.49
N ILE A 166 -1.28 -7.47 -16.01
CA ILE A 166 -1.44 -6.56 -14.87
C ILE A 166 -2.38 -5.41 -15.23
N ALA A 167 -2.26 -4.81 -16.42
CA ALA A 167 -3.16 -3.75 -16.87
C ALA A 167 -4.62 -4.22 -16.90
N LYS A 168 -4.88 -5.42 -17.41
CA LYS A 168 -6.22 -6.03 -17.40
C LYS A 168 -6.75 -6.27 -15.99
N LEU A 169 -5.90 -6.76 -15.09
CA LEU A 169 -6.28 -6.96 -13.67
C LEU A 169 -6.72 -5.66 -13.00
N LEU A 170 -6.14 -4.53 -13.40
CA LEU A 170 -6.34 -3.22 -12.78
C LEU A 170 -7.32 -2.31 -13.52
N MET A 171 -7.86 -2.72 -14.68
CA MET A 171 -8.63 -1.86 -15.58
C MET A 171 -9.83 -1.20 -14.90
N ASP A 172 -10.57 -1.95 -14.08
CA ASP A 172 -11.77 -1.46 -13.37
C ASP A 172 -11.52 -1.28 -11.85
N LYS A 173 -10.24 -1.14 -11.47
CA LYS A 173 -9.82 -1.06 -10.07
C LYS A 173 -9.02 0.22 -9.83
N PRO A 174 -9.70 1.37 -9.61
CA PRO A 174 -9.04 2.65 -9.35
C PRO A 174 -8.26 2.62 -8.04
N ILE A 175 -7.31 3.56 -7.87
CA ILE A 175 -6.49 3.66 -6.64
C ILE A 175 -7.37 3.87 -5.40
N PHE A 176 -8.45 4.64 -5.56
CA PHE A 176 -9.49 4.81 -4.53
C PHE A 176 -10.83 4.43 -5.16
N SER A 177 -11.57 3.51 -4.52
CA SER A 177 -12.90 3.17 -4.98
C SER A 177 -13.86 4.37 -4.83
N GLU A 178 -14.88 4.44 -5.69
CA GLU A 178 -15.92 5.47 -5.57
C GLU A 178 -16.60 5.45 -4.20
N GLU A 179 -16.75 4.26 -3.60
CA GLU A 179 -17.31 4.11 -2.26
C GLU A 179 -16.49 4.85 -1.19
N TRP A 180 -15.15 4.73 -1.23
CA TRP A 180 -14.27 5.47 -0.34
C TRP A 180 -14.36 6.98 -0.54
N MET A 181 -14.40 7.40 -1.79
CA MET A 181 -14.49 8.82 -2.15
C MET A 181 -15.83 9.41 -1.72
N ASN A 182 -16.93 8.72 -1.99
CA ASN A 182 -18.27 9.19 -1.62
C ASN A 182 -18.45 9.28 -0.10
N ASP A 183 -17.96 8.31 0.69
CA ASP A 183 -17.98 8.37 2.15
C ASP A 183 -17.15 9.54 2.70
N ALA A 184 -16.02 9.87 2.08
CA ALA A 184 -15.19 10.99 2.47
C ALA A 184 -15.88 12.34 2.20
N PHE A 185 -16.54 12.49 1.04
CA PHE A 185 -17.21 13.72 0.65
C PHE A 185 -18.57 13.93 1.36
N ALA A 186 -19.37 12.88 1.57
CA ALA A 186 -20.64 12.97 2.28
C ALA A 186 -20.52 13.57 3.70
N ARG A 187 -19.37 13.42 4.32
CA ARG A 187 -19.09 13.97 5.67
C ARG A 187 -18.63 15.42 5.65
N ILE A 188 -18.12 15.91 4.54
CA ILE A 188 -17.76 17.32 4.36
C ILE A 188 -19.02 18.15 4.16
N ASP A 189 -20.00 17.63 3.44
CA ASP A 189 -21.25 18.33 3.14
C ASP A 189 -22.19 18.47 4.35
N THR A 190 -22.16 17.55 5.31
CA THR A 190 -23.00 17.61 6.52
C THR A 190 -22.59 18.69 7.53
N SER A 191 -21.39 19.29 7.37
CA SER A 191 -20.93 20.37 8.26
C SER A 191 -21.26 21.78 7.75
N SER A 192 -21.83 21.92 6.56
CA SER A 192 -22.14 23.20 5.91
C SER A 192 -23.65 23.39 5.67
N SER A 193 -24.47 23.28 6.74
CA SER A 193 -25.94 23.45 6.61
C SER A 193 -26.40 24.90 6.39
N ASP A 194 -25.52 25.84 6.02
CA ASP A 194 -25.86 27.26 5.97
C ASP A 194 -25.55 28.03 4.66
N THR A 195 -25.29 27.36 3.54
CA THR A 195 -25.12 28.08 2.27
C THR A 195 -25.79 27.33 1.11
N GLY A 196 -27.04 27.69 0.84
CA GLY A 196 -27.77 27.20 -0.33
C GLY A 196 -27.08 27.58 -1.64
N SER A 197 -27.25 26.76 -2.65
CA SER A 197 -27.04 26.96 -4.10
C SER A 197 -25.61 27.03 -4.69
N ILE A 198 -24.55 27.10 -3.93
CA ILE A 198 -23.18 27.12 -4.49
C ILE A 198 -22.58 25.70 -4.63
N HIS A 199 -23.21 24.70 -4.04
CA HIS A 199 -22.59 23.38 -3.83
C HIS A 199 -22.64 22.39 -5.00
N GLU A 200 -23.68 22.41 -5.85
CA GLU A 200 -23.76 21.47 -6.98
C GLU A 200 -22.70 21.74 -8.05
N HIS A 201 -22.41 23.02 -8.32
CA HIS A 201 -21.39 23.41 -9.31
C HIS A 201 -19.96 23.09 -8.80
N ALA A 202 -19.70 23.36 -7.52
CA ALA A 202 -18.39 23.12 -6.90
C ALA A 202 -18.05 21.62 -6.75
N ALA A 203 -19.04 20.77 -6.52
CA ALA A 203 -18.84 19.32 -6.45
C ALA A 203 -18.45 18.73 -7.82
N HIS A 204 -19.13 19.19 -8.88
CA HIS A 204 -18.85 18.72 -10.25
C HIS A 204 -17.48 19.22 -10.77
N GLU A 205 -17.11 20.46 -10.47
CA GLU A 205 -15.79 21.01 -10.80
C GLU A 205 -14.65 20.33 -10.04
N ARG A 206 -14.83 20.03 -8.74
CA ARG A 206 -13.83 19.32 -7.92
C ARG A 206 -13.62 17.89 -8.37
N MET A 207 -14.68 17.18 -8.76
CA MET A 207 -14.58 15.84 -9.36
C MET A 207 -13.87 15.87 -10.71
N SER A 208 -14.05 16.89 -11.51
CA SER A 208 -13.36 17.10 -12.79
C SER A 208 -11.86 17.35 -12.58
N VAL A 209 -11.50 18.20 -11.62
CA VAL A 209 -10.09 18.49 -11.28
C VAL A 209 -9.37 17.25 -10.74
N LEU A 210 -10.02 16.47 -9.87
CA LEU A 210 -9.43 15.22 -9.35
C LEU A 210 -9.28 14.17 -10.45
N LYS A 211 -10.26 14.00 -11.34
CA LYS A 211 -10.16 13.10 -12.50
C LYS A 211 -9.02 13.47 -13.46
N ASN A 212 -8.68 14.75 -13.55
CA ASN A 212 -7.59 15.23 -14.40
C ASN A 212 -6.21 15.19 -13.74
N LEU A 213 -6.14 15.16 -12.39
CA LEU A 213 -4.90 15.05 -11.63
C LEU A 213 -4.39 13.60 -11.53
N PHE A 214 -5.24 12.61 -11.80
CA PHE A 214 -4.93 11.19 -11.67
C PHE A 214 -5.03 10.40 -13.00
N ARG A 215 -5.07 11.11 -14.14
CA ARG A 215 -4.80 10.56 -15.47
C ARG A 215 -3.31 10.69 -15.78
#